data_72bb770fb9c2b6fcebd7d529fdd933ec
#
_entry.id   72bb770fb9c2b6fcebd7d529fdd933ec
#
_cell.length_a   1.000
_cell.length_b   1.000
_cell.length_c   1.000
_cell.angle_alpha   90.00
_cell.angle_beta   90.00
_cell.angle_gamma   90.00
#
_symmetry.space_group_name_H-M   'P 1'
#
loop_
_entity.id
_entity.type
_entity.pdbx_description
1 polymer ?
#
loop_
_entity_poly.entity_id
_entity_poly.type
_entity_poly.pdbx_seq_one_letter_code
_entity_poly.pdbx_strand_id
1 'polypeptide(L)'
;MRHAASVTVAVTAALVGAGCGGRAPAPPGPVASAMVAMAADLGAPPSDVADAWREVDAIANRVETHHRRTGGDWIDDLNAVVFGELGYEREIESGDVRFFRLSSVIAGRRGSCVGLGALYLVLAERLGIGLDGVMVPGHFFVRSRGGGGRNVELLRRGEAMPESWYRGKYGPWPAGAEEYLRPLTVAELTAVHWYNAGNHLRAARDLNGAALAYARAVAAFPTFAEAHASLGAVRQLQGALDAAEAAYGDAARARADLPGLEHNVALLRRERQRLSIAPSLSGGTTQERRTVR
;
A
#
# COMPACT_ATOMS: atom_id res chain seq x y z
N MET A 1 -1.79 -28.53 19.36
CA MET A 1 -1.21 -28.70 18.02
C MET A 1 -2.35 -28.75 17.01
N ARG A 2 -2.63 -27.65 16.32
CA ARG A 2 -3.55 -27.64 15.18
C ARG A 2 -2.78 -26.96 14.04
N HIS A 3 -2.50 -27.75 13.00
CA HIS A 3 -1.78 -27.31 11.80
C HIS A 3 -2.65 -26.30 11.06
N ALA A 4 -2.11 -25.08 10.87
CA ALA A 4 -2.64 -24.13 9.91
C ALA A 4 -2.27 -24.65 8.51
N ALA A 5 -3.27 -25.11 7.78
CA ALA A 5 -3.11 -25.47 6.38
C ALA A 5 -2.97 -24.19 5.55
N SER A 6 -1.79 -23.97 4.99
CA SER A 6 -1.59 -22.97 3.93
C SER A 6 -2.39 -23.39 2.70
N VAL A 7 -3.47 -22.66 2.42
CA VAL A 7 -4.18 -22.81 1.14
C VAL A 7 -3.40 -22.02 0.10
N THR A 8 -2.54 -22.73 -0.62
CA THR A 8 -1.95 -22.22 -1.85
C THR A 8 -3.03 -22.26 -2.93
N VAL A 9 -3.72 -21.15 -3.16
CA VAL A 9 -4.62 -21.03 -4.31
C VAL A 9 -3.75 -20.87 -5.54
N ALA A 10 -3.55 -21.95 -6.25
CA ALA A 10 -3.01 -21.92 -7.60
C ALA A 10 -4.09 -21.35 -8.51
N VAL A 11 -4.01 -20.03 -8.80
CA VAL A 11 -4.81 -19.41 -9.85
C VAL A 11 -4.21 -19.83 -11.19
N THR A 12 -4.57 -21.01 -11.65
CA THR A 12 -4.34 -21.41 -13.04
C THR A 12 -5.39 -20.71 -13.87
N ALA A 13 -5.03 -19.54 -14.39
CA ALA A 13 -5.88 -18.81 -15.32
C ALA A 13 -5.97 -19.60 -16.64
N ALA A 14 -7.06 -20.32 -16.82
CA ALA A 14 -7.46 -20.84 -18.14
C ALA A 14 -7.96 -19.65 -18.98
N LEU A 15 -7.05 -18.93 -19.63
CA LEU A 15 -7.35 -17.99 -20.69
C LEU A 15 -7.23 -18.73 -22.04
N VAL A 16 -8.28 -19.44 -22.41
CA VAL A 16 -8.45 -19.90 -23.79
C VAL A 16 -9.36 -18.93 -24.51
N GLY A 17 -8.77 -17.97 -25.20
CA GLY A 17 -9.41 -17.11 -26.16
C GLY A 17 -8.71 -17.26 -27.51
N ALA A 18 -9.26 -18.03 -28.43
CA ALA A 18 -8.79 -18.13 -29.82
C ALA A 18 -9.09 -16.82 -30.56
N GLY A 19 -8.08 -16.20 -31.13
CA GLY A 19 -8.27 -15.08 -32.05
C GLY A 19 -6.96 -14.42 -32.47
N CYS A 20 -6.55 -14.65 -33.72
CA CYS A 20 -5.56 -13.91 -34.51
C CYS A 20 -4.14 -13.79 -33.92
N GLY A 21 -3.25 -14.66 -34.39
CA GLY A 21 -1.78 -14.42 -34.63
C GLY A 21 -0.90 -13.72 -33.58
N GLY A 22 -1.38 -13.45 -32.38
CA GLY A 22 -0.67 -12.79 -31.32
C GLY A 22 0.03 -13.79 -30.38
N ARG A 23 1.27 -13.52 -30.06
CA ARG A 23 2.03 -14.21 -29.01
C ARG A 23 1.17 -14.28 -27.75
N ALA A 24 1.05 -15.48 -27.14
CA ALA A 24 0.35 -15.62 -25.86
C ALA A 24 0.90 -14.59 -24.86
N PRO A 25 0.01 -13.92 -24.07
CA PRO A 25 0.47 -12.94 -23.11
C PRO A 25 1.48 -13.57 -22.17
N ALA A 26 2.59 -12.88 -21.91
CA ALA A 26 3.57 -13.34 -20.93
C ALA A 26 2.92 -13.46 -19.56
N PRO A 27 3.30 -14.43 -18.72
CA PRO A 27 2.79 -14.53 -17.36
C PRO A 27 3.09 -13.23 -16.60
N PRO A 28 2.21 -12.84 -15.64
CA PRO A 28 2.43 -11.64 -14.86
C PRO A 28 3.74 -11.74 -14.08
N GLY A 29 4.51 -10.66 -14.05
CA GLY A 29 5.71 -10.54 -13.23
C GLY A 29 5.39 -10.48 -11.72
N PRO A 30 6.40 -10.44 -10.85
CA PRO A 30 6.19 -10.49 -9.41
C PRO A 30 5.39 -9.30 -8.86
N VAL A 31 5.59 -8.08 -9.35
CA VAL A 31 4.78 -6.91 -8.93
C VAL A 31 3.33 -7.09 -9.40
N ALA A 32 3.16 -7.46 -10.64
CA ALA A 32 1.85 -7.70 -11.24
C ALA A 32 1.08 -8.77 -10.46
N SER A 33 1.72 -9.89 -10.14
CA SER A 33 1.13 -10.98 -9.35
C SER A 33 0.72 -10.52 -7.94
N ALA A 34 1.56 -9.71 -7.28
CA ALA A 34 1.27 -9.16 -5.96
C ALA A 34 0.06 -8.20 -6.00
N MET A 35 -0.03 -7.35 -7.03
CA MET A 35 -1.16 -6.41 -7.18
C MET A 35 -2.48 -7.13 -7.47
N VAL A 36 -2.46 -8.24 -8.21
CA VAL A 36 -3.64 -9.10 -8.43
C VAL A 36 -4.11 -9.74 -7.13
N ALA A 37 -3.20 -10.38 -6.40
CA ALA A 37 -3.54 -11.02 -5.15
C ALA A 37 -4.16 -10.01 -4.17
N MET A 38 -3.56 -8.83 -4.06
CA MET A 38 -4.08 -7.77 -3.22
C MET A 38 -5.44 -7.24 -3.67
N ALA A 39 -5.67 -7.09 -4.98
CA ALA A 39 -6.96 -6.67 -5.51
C ALA A 39 -8.08 -7.65 -5.13
N ALA A 40 -7.81 -8.96 -5.24
CA ALA A 40 -8.73 -10.00 -4.82
C ALA A 40 -9.02 -9.95 -3.30
N ASP A 41 -7.98 -9.78 -2.48
CA ASP A 41 -8.08 -9.64 -1.03
C ASP A 41 -8.88 -8.40 -0.59
N LEU A 42 -8.86 -7.33 -1.40
CA LEU A 42 -9.64 -6.11 -1.23
C LEU A 42 -11.03 -6.18 -1.89
N GLY A 43 -11.46 -7.38 -2.27
CA GLY A 43 -12.80 -7.63 -2.79
C GLY A 43 -13.03 -7.17 -4.23
N ALA A 44 -11.98 -7.04 -5.05
CA ALA A 44 -12.17 -6.79 -6.47
C ALA A 44 -12.81 -8.01 -7.15
N PRO A 45 -13.87 -7.83 -7.96
CA PRO A 45 -14.42 -8.92 -8.75
C PRO A 45 -13.37 -9.52 -9.69
N PRO A 46 -13.35 -10.85 -9.89
CA PRO A 46 -12.42 -11.50 -10.82
C PRO A 46 -12.48 -10.92 -12.25
N SER A 47 -13.67 -10.49 -12.70
CA SER A 47 -13.85 -9.79 -13.97
C SER A 47 -13.03 -8.51 -14.05
N ASP A 48 -13.08 -7.68 -13.00
CA ASP A 48 -12.38 -6.39 -12.97
C ASP A 48 -10.85 -6.59 -13.01
N VAL A 49 -10.37 -7.66 -12.37
CA VAL A 49 -8.95 -8.04 -12.42
C VAL A 49 -8.56 -8.47 -13.83
N ALA A 50 -9.39 -9.32 -14.48
CA ALA A 50 -9.14 -9.77 -15.84
C ALA A 50 -9.20 -8.61 -16.85
N ASP A 51 -10.13 -7.68 -16.69
CA ASP A 51 -10.25 -6.48 -17.52
C ASP A 51 -9.04 -5.57 -17.35
N ALA A 52 -8.57 -5.38 -16.12
CA ALA A 52 -7.37 -4.61 -15.84
C ALA A 52 -6.14 -5.19 -16.54
N TRP A 53 -5.99 -6.51 -16.61
CA TRP A 53 -4.88 -7.15 -17.33
C TRP A 53 -4.95 -6.92 -18.84
N ARG A 54 -6.13 -7.03 -19.43
CA ARG A 54 -6.29 -6.72 -20.87
C ARG A 54 -5.92 -5.27 -21.16
N GLU A 55 -6.27 -4.36 -20.27
CA GLU A 55 -5.94 -2.95 -20.42
C GLU A 55 -4.44 -2.69 -20.20
N VAL A 56 -3.78 -3.37 -19.25
CA VAL A 56 -2.31 -3.32 -19.09
C VAL A 56 -1.62 -3.73 -20.39
N ASP A 57 -2.04 -4.83 -21.01
CA ASP A 57 -1.50 -5.29 -22.30
C ASP A 57 -1.76 -4.25 -23.42
N ALA A 58 -2.95 -3.65 -23.45
CA ALA A 58 -3.28 -2.62 -24.42
C ALA A 58 -2.43 -1.36 -24.25
N ILE A 59 -2.21 -0.92 -23.00
CA ILE A 59 -1.34 0.23 -22.69
C ILE A 59 0.10 -0.09 -23.07
N ALA A 60 0.62 -1.25 -22.69
CA ALA A 60 1.98 -1.67 -23.02
C ALA A 60 2.20 -1.68 -24.55
N ASN A 61 1.26 -2.24 -25.33
CA ASN A 61 1.33 -2.23 -26.79
C ASN A 61 1.34 -0.80 -27.39
N ARG A 62 0.60 0.15 -26.76
CA ARG A 62 0.64 1.57 -27.18
C ARG A 62 2.01 2.17 -26.89
N VAL A 63 2.57 1.91 -25.71
CA VAL A 63 3.92 2.40 -25.35
C VAL A 63 4.97 1.84 -26.29
N GLU A 64 4.96 0.54 -26.60
CA GLU A 64 5.87 -0.07 -27.58
C GLU A 64 5.72 0.55 -28.96
N THR A 65 4.49 0.81 -29.40
CA THR A 65 4.22 1.44 -30.70
C THR A 65 4.72 2.88 -30.72
N HIS A 66 4.53 3.63 -29.64
CA HIS A 66 5.03 4.97 -29.48
C HIS A 66 6.56 4.96 -29.52
N HIS A 67 7.21 4.10 -28.74
CA HIS A 67 8.66 3.95 -28.67
C HIS A 67 9.30 3.61 -30.02
N ARG A 68 8.69 2.68 -30.78
CA ARG A 68 9.17 2.36 -32.14
C ARG A 68 9.12 3.55 -33.10
N ARG A 69 8.21 4.49 -32.89
CA ARG A 69 8.06 5.70 -33.73
C ARG A 69 9.04 6.79 -33.29
N THR A 70 9.28 6.97 -32.01
CA THR A 70 10.13 8.03 -31.46
C THR A 70 11.60 7.63 -31.39
N GLY A 71 11.90 6.37 -31.10
CA GLY A 71 13.24 5.91 -30.78
C GLY A 71 13.81 6.57 -29.52
N GLY A 72 12.95 7.16 -28.67
CA GLY A 72 13.29 7.95 -27.50
C GLY A 72 13.60 7.14 -26.25
N ASP A 73 13.53 7.82 -25.10
CA ASP A 73 13.66 7.20 -23.79
C ASP A 73 12.35 6.49 -23.39
N TRP A 74 12.42 5.29 -22.85
CA TRP A 74 11.26 4.49 -22.46
C TRP A 74 10.38 5.17 -21.42
N ILE A 75 10.97 5.94 -20.49
CA ILE A 75 10.22 6.65 -19.45
C ILE A 75 9.45 7.81 -20.06
N ASP A 76 10.07 8.54 -21.01
CA ASP A 76 9.41 9.65 -21.70
C ASP A 76 8.25 9.14 -22.57
N ASP A 77 8.44 8.00 -23.27
CA ASP A 77 7.39 7.38 -24.06
C ASP A 77 6.25 6.84 -23.17
N LEU A 78 6.58 6.25 -22.02
CA LEU A 78 5.59 5.80 -21.02
C LEU A 78 4.78 7.00 -20.49
N ASN A 79 5.44 8.11 -20.15
CA ASN A 79 4.79 9.35 -19.72
C ASN A 79 3.89 9.93 -20.82
N ALA A 80 4.36 9.97 -22.07
CA ALA A 80 3.61 10.47 -23.21
C ALA A 80 2.32 9.68 -23.43
N VAL A 81 2.37 8.35 -23.33
CA VAL A 81 1.19 7.51 -23.48
C VAL A 81 0.28 7.59 -22.28
N VAL A 82 0.78 7.38 -21.05
CA VAL A 82 -0.06 7.32 -19.85
C VAL A 82 -0.69 8.67 -19.55
N PHE A 83 0.10 9.73 -19.49
CA PHE A 83 -0.39 11.06 -19.10
C PHE A 83 -0.84 11.90 -20.31
N GLY A 84 -0.22 11.70 -21.48
CA GLY A 84 -0.53 12.46 -22.69
C GLY A 84 -1.73 11.89 -23.45
N GLU A 85 -1.59 10.66 -23.97
CA GLU A 85 -2.60 10.06 -24.86
C GLU A 85 -3.82 9.52 -24.09
N LEU A 86 -3.58 8.82 -22.95
CA LEU A 86 -4.63 8.16 -22.17
C LEU A 86 -5.24 9.08 -21.10
N GLY A 87 -4.59 10.21 -20.80
CA GLY A 87 -5.12 11.21 -19.88
C GLY A 87 -5.23 10.77 -18.44
N TYR A 88 -4.29 9.92 -17.95
CA TYR A 88 -4.26 9.58 -16.53
C TYR A 88 -4.01 10.82 -15.67
N GLU A 89 -4.73 10.91 -14.56
CA GLU A 89 -4.68 12.04 -13.65
C GLU A 89 -4.28 11.63 -12.23
N ARG A 90 -3.72 12.58 -11.50
CA ARG A 90 -3.39 12.41 -10.08
C ARG A 90 -4.62 12.59 -9.20
N GLU A 91 -4.64 11.86 -8.08
CA GLU A 91 -5.51 12.11 -6.94
C GLU A 91 -4.66 12.28 -5.68
N ILE A 92 -4.80 13.37 -4.96
CA ILE A 92 -3.97 13.71 -3.79
C ILE A 92 -4.77 13.90 -2.50
N GLU A 93 -6.09 14.04 -2.60
CA GLU A 93 -6.92 14.41 -1.44
C GLU A 93 -7.73 13.24 -0.87
N SER A 94 -7.87 12.18 -1.65
CA SER A 94 -8.72 11.04 -1.27
C SER A 94 -7.91 9.82 -0.84
N GLY A 95 -8.22 9.31 0.35
CA GLY A 95 -7.78 7.98 0.80
C GLY A 95 -8.62 6.83 0.26
N ASP A 96 -9.49 7.05 -0.73
CA ASP A 96 -10.39 6.05 -1.28
C ASP A 96 -9.62 4.94 -2.02
N VAL A 97 -10.04 3.69 -1.81
CA VAL A 97 -9.46 2.49 -2.43
C VAL A 97 -9.39 2.56 -3.95
N ARG A 98 -10.31 3.29 -4.59
CA ARG A 98 -10.34 3.49 -6.05
C ARG A 98 -9.07 4.11 -6.61
N PHE A 99 -8.31 4.85 -5.79
CA PHE A 99 -7.12 5.56 -6.24
C PHE A 99 -5.80 4.86 -5.96
N PHE A 100 -5.82 3.70 -5.31
CA PHE A 100 -4.61 2.88 -5.13
C PHE A 100 -4.79 1.40 -5.51
N ARG A 101 -6.03 0.89 -5.66
CA ARG A 101 -6.28 -0.45 -6.21
C ARG A 101 -6.10 -0.43 -7.72
N LEU A 102 -5.15 -1.21 -8.23
CA LEU A 102 -4.70 -1.17 -9.63
C LEU A 102 -5.85 -1.25 -10.64
N SER A 103 -6.79 -2.20 -10.48
CA SER A 103 -7.94 -2.35 -11.40
C SER A 103 -8.81 -1.10 -11.46
N SER A 104 -9.02 -0.43 -10.32
CA SER A 104 -9.80 0.80 -10.25
C SER A 104 -9.05 2.01 -10.81
N VAL A 105 -7.73 2.08 -10.60
CA VAL A 105 -6.86 3.12 -11.20
C VAL A 105 -6.88 3.01 -12.72
N ILE A 106 -6.80 1.79 -13.25
CA ILE A 106 -6.85 1.53 -14.70
C ILE A 106 -8.22 1.95 -15.25
N ALA A 107 -9.31 1.48 -14.67
CA ALA A 107 -10.66 1.77 -15.14
C ALA A 107 -11.01 3.27 -15.05
N GLY A 108 -10.60 3.94 -13.97
CA GLY A 108 -10.90 5.35 -13.72
C GLY A 108 -9.89 6.33 -14.30
N ARG A 109 -8.74 5.86 -14.78
CA ARG A 109 -7.60 6.68 -15.24
C ARG A 109 -7.18 7.75 -14.25
N ARG A 110 -7.32 7.45 -12.97
CA ARG A 110 -7.01 8.36 -11.88
C ARG A 110 -6.41 7.60 -10.70
N GLY A 111 -5.33 8.10 -10.12
CA GLY A 111 -4.66 7.40 -9.04
C GLY A 111 -3.88 8.30 -8.09
N SER A 112 -3.71 7.80 -6.86
CA SER A 112 -2.75 8.33 -5.90
C SER A 112 -1.32 8.01 -6.33
N CYS A 113 -0.33 8.54 -5.59
CA CYS A 113 1.08 8.20 -5.82
C CYS A 113 1.33 6.68 -5.84
N VAL A 114 0.71 5.94 -4.92
CA VAL A 114 0.83 4.48 -4.82
C VAL A 114 0.11 3.79 -5.98
N GLY A 115 -1.09 4.26 -6.35
CA GLY A 115 -1.87 3.66 -7.43
C GLY A 115 -1.25 3.86 -8.82
N LEU A 116 -0.80 5.08 -9.12
CA LEU A 116 -0.05 5.36 -10.35
C LEU A 116 1.30 4.63 -10.33
N GLY A 117 1.93 4.52 -9.15
CA GLY A 117 3.16 3.76 -8.97
C GLY A 117 2.98 2.27 -9.31
N ALA A 118 1.90 1.65 -8.84
CA ALA A 118 1.57 0.28 -9.18
C ALA A 118 1.39 0.09 -10.70
N LEU A 119 0.65 0.99 -11.35
CA LEU A 119 0.48 0.98 -12.80
C LEU A 119 1.83 1.04 -13.53
N TYR A 120 2.69 1.99 -13.14
CA TYR A 120 4.01 2.17 -13.77
C TYR A 120 4.90 0.95 -13.60
N LEU A 121 4.95 0.37 -12.39
CA LEU A 121 5.77 -0.81 -12.12
C LEU A 121 5.26 -2.06 -12.87
N VAL A 122 3.95 -2.23 -12.97
CA VAL A 122 3.35 -3.33 -13.74
C VAL A 122 3.60 -3.16 -15.24
N LEU A 123 3.46 -1.94 -15.77
CA LEU A 123 3.79 -1.64 -17.17
C LEU A 123 5.29 -1.85 -17.43
N ALA A 124 6.15 -1.43 -16.49
CA ALA A 124 7.59 -1.65 -16.59
C ALA A 124 7.96 -3.14 -16.65
N GLU A 125 7.36 -3.98 -15.79
CA GLU A 125 7.52 -5.44 -15.88
C GLU A 125 7.08 -5.98 -17.25
N ARG A 126 5.94 -5.51 -17.74
CA ARG A 126 5.37 -5.95 -19.00
C ARG A 126 6.22 -5.58 -20.22
N LEU A 127 6.89 -4.42 -20.15
CA LEU A 127 7.74 -3.85 -21.20
C LEU A 127 9.22 -4.23 -21.06
N GLY A 128 9.62 -4.87 -19.96
CA GLY A 128 11.04 -5.15 -19.67
C GLY A 128 11.84 -3.89 -19.30
N ILE A 129 11.18 -2.84 -18.81
CA ILE A 129 11.81 -1.59 -18.38
C ILE A 129 12.22 -1.72 -16.91
N GLY A 130 13.46 -1.36 -16.60
CA GLY A 130 13.95 -1.35 -15.20
C GLY A 130 13.39 -0.16 -14.41
N LEU A 131 12.35 -0.40 -13.62
CA LEU A 131 11.83 0.57 -12.64
C LEU A 131 11.79 -0.03 -11.25
N ASP A 132 12.06 0.80 -10.25
CA ASP A 132 11.92 0.50 -8.84
C ASP A 132 10.90 1.42 -8.19
N GLY A 133 10.12 0.90 -7.24
CA GLY A 133 9.34 1.71 -6.33
C GLY A 133 10.25 2.31 -5.26
N VAL A 134 10.03 3.57 -4.91
CA VAL A 134 10.78 4.30 -3.90
C VAL A 134 9.82 5.08 -3.01
N MET A 135 10.07 5.08 -1.70
CA MET A 135 9.25 5.84 -0.75
C MET A 135 10.05 6.91 -0.02
N VAL A 136 9.34 7.93 0.41
CA VAL A 136 9.73 8.92 1.41
C VAL A 136 8.55 9.11 2.39
N PRO A 137 8.69 9.82 3.51
CA PRO A 137 7.57 10.01 4.44
C PRO A 137 6.31 10.49 3.74
N GLY A 138 5.24 9.67 3.80
CA GLY A 138 3.93 10.00 3.22
C GLY A 138 3.85 10.09 1.70
N HIS A 139 4.89 9.67 0.96
CA HIS A 139 4.88 9.74 -0.50
C HIS A 139 5.62 8.58 -1.16
N PHE A 140 5.21 8.28 -2.41
CA PHE A 140 5.75 7.20 -3.24
C PHE A 140 6.01 7.71 -4.66
N PHE A 141 7.11 7.28 -5.26
CA PHE A 141 7.48 7.57 -6.65
C PHE A 141 8.22 6.37 -7.26
N VAL A 142 8.53 6.41 -8.55
CA VAL A 142 9.34 5.37 -9.19
C VAL A 142 10.68 5.91 -9.64
N ARG A 143 11.70 5.01 -9.75
CA ARG A 143 13.06 5.37 -10.16
C ARG A 143 13.54 4.40 -11.23
N SER A 144 14.14 4.91 -12.29
CA SER A 144 14.75 4.06 -13.33
C SER A 144 16.01 3.38 -12.81
N ARG A 145 16.24 2.12 -13.21
CA ARG A 145 17.45 1.35 -12.86
C ARG A 145 18.67 1.70 -13.73
N GLY A 146 18.50 2.45 -14.78
CA GLY A 146 19.56 2.85 -15.70
C GLY A 146 19.76 4.36 -15.77
N GLY A 147 20.80 4.83 -16.49
CA GLY A 147 20.97 6.24 -16.83
C GLY A 147 21.13 7.21 -15.65
N GLY A 148 21.72 6.76 -14.53
CA GLY A 148 21.92 7.61 -13.35
C GLY A 148 20.75 7.63 -12.35
N GLY A 149 19.74 6.76 -12.50
CA GLY A 149 18.67 6.64 -11.51
C GLY A 149 17.67 7.78 -11.53
N ARG A 150 17.07 8.06 -12.70
CA ARG A 150 16.06 9.11 -12.86
C ARG A 150 14.83 8.85 -11.98
N ASN A 151 14.52 9.75 -11.06
CA ASN A 151 13.28 9.73 -10.29
C ASN A 151 12.14 10.26 -11.15
N VAL A 152 11.00 9.58 -11.14
CA VAL A 152 9.82 9.88 -11.94
C VAL A 152 8.67 10.20 -10.99
N GLU A 153 8.29 11.48 -10.93
CA GLU A 153 7.25 11.98 -10.04
C GLU A 153 5.87 11.87 -10.69
N LEU A 154 5.13 10.84 -10.31
CA LEU A 154 3.88 10.50 -10.98
C LEU A 154 2.76 11.51 -10.74
N LEU A 155 2.75 12.16 -9.56
CA LEU A 155 1.79 13.23 -9.28
C LEU A 155 2.10 14.54 -10.05
N ARG A 156 3.23 14.57 -10.77
CA ARG A 156 3.63 15.62 -11.70
C ARG A 156 3.76 15.10 -13.13
N ARG A 157 2.93 14.12 -13.48
CA ARG A 157 2.85 13.57 -14.85
C ARG A 157 4.19 12.98 -15.35
N GLY A 158 4.95 12.37 -14.45
CA GLY A 158 6.22 11.73 -14.77
C GLY A 158 7.43 12.69 -14.86
N GLU A 159 7.30 13.92 -14.34
CA GLU A 159 8.42 14.86 -14.28
C GLU A 159 9.61 14.28 -13.52
N ALA A 160 10.82 14.50 -14.06
CA ALA A 160 12.06 14.10 -13.39
C ALA A 160 12.38 15.04 -12.23
N MET A 161 12.45 14.51 -11.01
CA MET A 161 12.73 15.30 -9.81
C MET A 161 14.05 14.85 -9.16
N PRO A 162 14.94 15.79 -8.76
CA PRO A 162 16.15 15.42 -8.03
C PRO A 162 15.82 14.98 -6.60
N GLU A 163 16.69 14.17 -5.97
CA GLU A 163 16.51 13.76 -4.56
C GLU A 163 16.38 14.95 -3.61
N SER A 164 17.10 16.04 -3.87
CA SER A 164 16.99 17.26 -3.08
C SER A 164 15.58 17.83 -3.01
N TRP A 165 14.80 17.67 -4.08
CA TRP A 165 13.39 18.08 -4.08
C TRP A 165 12.55 17.25 -3.09
N TYR A 166 12.74 15.91 -3.08
CA TYR A 166 12.04 15.04 -2.13
C TYR A 166 12.46 15.35 -0.69
N ARG A 167 13.77 15.55 -0.45
CA ARG A 167 14.29 15.94 0.87
C ARG A 167 13.74 17.28 1.34
N GLY A 168 13.61 18.26 0.45
CA GLY A 168 13.06 19.57 0.77
C GLY A 168 11.55 19.54 1.03
N LYS A 169 10.81 18.70 0.29
CA LYS A 169 9.34 18.67 0.36
C LYS A 169 8.80 17.77 1.47
N TYR A 170 9.42 16.61 1.69
CA TYR A 170 8.93 15.56 2.59
C TYR A 170 9.83 15.35 3.82
N GLY A 171 10.98 16.03 3.89
CA GLY A 171 11.87 16.06 5.03
C GLY A 171 11.55 17.19 6.03
N PRO A 172 12.36 17.32 7.07
CA PRO A 172 13.46 16.41 7.38
C PRO A 172 12.97 15.06 7.90
N TRP A 173 13.70 13.99 7.63
CA TRP A 173 13.57 12.70 8.31
C TRP A 173 14.89 12.30 8.95
N PRO A 174 14.86 11.41 9.97
CA PRO A 174 16.03 11.04 10.74
C PRO A 174 17.17 10.49 9.91
N ALA A 175 18.39 10.75 10.34
CA ALA A 175 19.54 10.01 9.88
C ALA A 175 19.37 8.54 10.29
N GLY A 176 19.51 7.60 9.34
CA GLY A 176 19.29 6.18 9.61
C GLY A 176 17.90 5.67 9.26
N ALA A 177 17.02 6.51 8.73
CA ALA A 177 15.78 6.06 8.08
C ALA A 177 16.13 5.42 6.72
N GLU A 178 16.77 4.24 6.77
CA GLU A 178 17.33 3.55 5.59
C GLU A 178 16.27 3.07 4.60
N GLU A 179 15.00 3.03 4.99
CA GLU A 179 13.88 2.66 4.15
C GLU A 179 13.55 3.70 3.08
N TYR A 180 13.96 4.96 3.27
CA TYR A 180 13.68 6.04 2.33
C TYR A 180 14.73 6.20 1.25
N LEU A 181 14.30 6.68 0.10
CA LEU A 181 15.14 6.95 -1.09
C LEU A 181 15.92 5.74 -1.63
N ARG A 182 15.61 4.52 -1.19
CA ARG A 182 16.14 3.29 -1.78
C ARG A 182 15.07 2.53 -2.58
N PRO A 183 15.50 1.65 -3.48
CA PRO A 183 14.58 0.71 -4.12
C PRO A 183 13.87 -0.17 -3.09
N LEU A 184 12.56 -0.35 -3.26
CA LEU A 184 11.75 -1.28 -2.49
C LEU A 184 11.75 -2.65 -3.15
N THR A 185 11.82 -3.70 -2.36
CA THR A 185 11.51 -5.07 -2.80
C THR A 185 10.01 -5.21 -3.12
N VAL A 186 9.60 -6.27 -3.82
CA VAL A 186 8.18 -6.53 -4.09
C VAL A 186 7.39 -6.70 -2.80
N ALA A 187 7.97 -7.31 -1.76
CA ALA A 187 7.32 -7.46 -0.46
C ALA A 187 7.09 -6.09 0.20
N GLU A 188 8.11 -5.22 0.22
CA GLU A 188 8.00 -3.87 0.78
C GLU A 188 7.02 -3.00 -0.02
N LEU A 189 7.02 -3.10 -1.36
CA LEU A 189 6.02 -2.45 -2.21
C LEU A 189 4.60 -2.90 -1.83
N THR A 190 4.39 -4.19 -1.67
CA THR A 190 3.10 -4.75 -1.24
C THR A 190 2.72 -4.25 0.15
N ALA A 191 3.67 -4.12 1.07
CA ALA A 191 3.44 -3.54 2.40
C ALA A 191 2.97 -2.09 2.33
N VAL A 192 3.56 -1.26 1.46
CA VAL A 192 3.12 0.13 1.24
C VAL A 192 1.67 0.17 0.75
N HIS A 193 1.27 -0.75 -0.13
CA HIS A 193 -0.12 -0.84 -0.59
C HIS A 193 -1.06 -1.29 0.54
N TRP A 194 -0.69 -2.30 1.34
CA TRP A 194 -1.47 -2.73 2.52
C TRP A 194 -1.60 -1.62 3.56
N TYR A 195 -0.55 -0.83 3.78
CA TYR A 195 -0.60 0.33 4.66
C TYR A 195 -1.64 1.36 4.18
N ASN A 196 -1.68 1.66 2.89
CA ASN A 196 -2.69 2.56 2.30
C ASN A 196 -4.11 1.98 2.40
N ALA A 197 -4.28 0.66 2.21
CA ALA A 197 -5.55 -0.02 2.44
C ALA A 197 -6.00 0.10 3.90
N GLY A 198 -5.09 -0.09 4.85
CA GLY A 198 -5.34 0.12 6.28
C GLY A 198 -5.80 1.54 6.61
N ASN A 199 -5.16 2.55 6.01
CA ASN A 199 -5.55 3.95 6.17
C ASN A 199 -6.98 4.20 5.66
N HIS A 200 -7.32 3.66 4.48
CA HIS A 200 -8.68 3.74 3.92
C HIS A 200 -9.72 3.09 4.84
N LEU A 201 -9.48 1.85 5.25
CA LEU A 201 -10.39 1.09 6.12
C LEU A 201 -10.58 1.79 7.49
N ARG A 202 -9.51 2.32 8.05
CA ARG A 202 -9.57 3.11 9.29
C ARG A 202 -10.43 4.38 9.12
N ALA A 203 -10.28 5.09 8.02
CA ALA A 203 -11.09 6.26 7.70
C ALA A 203 -12.58 5.90 7.53
N ALA A 204 -12.87 4.73 6.95
CA ALA A 204 -14.20 4.15 6.82
C ALA A 204 -14.76 3.56 8.14
N ARG A 205 -14.01 3.62 9.24
CA ARG A 205 -14.34 3.04 10.55
C ARG A 205 -14.38 1.51 10.57
N ASP A 206 -13.90 0.82 9.56
CA ASP A 206 -13.64 -0.62 9.60
C ASP A 206 -12.31 -0.89 10.32
N LEU A 207 -12.37 -0.88 11.67
CA LEU A 207 -11.18 -1.09 12.49
C LEU A 207 -10.64 -2.51 12.37
N ASN A 208 -11.49 -3.50 12.10
CA ASN A 208 -11.04 -4.89 11.94
C ASN A 208 -10.29 -5.08 10.62
N GLY A 209 -10.84 -4.60 9.54
CA GLY A 209 -10.18 -4.59 8.24
C GLY A 209 -8.88 -3.78 8.27
N ALA A 210 -8.88 -2.61 8.91
CA ALA A 210 -7.68 -1.79 9.07
C ALA A 210 -6.57 -2.50 9.84
N ALA A 211 -6.91 -3.15 10.97
CA ALA A 211 -5.93 -3.92 11.74
C ALA A 211 -5.33 -5.09 10.94
N LEU A 212 -6.16 -5.80 10.15
CA LEU A 212 -5.68 -6.86 9.26
C LEU A 212 -4.76 -6.32 8.17
N ALA A 213 -5.12 -5.21 7.54
CA ALA A 213 -4.31 -4.60 6.48
C ALA A 213 -2.95 -4.13 7.01
N TYR A 214 -2.92 -3.44 8.17
CA TYR A 214 -1.66 -3.06 8.81
C TYR A 214 -0.83 -4.27 9.27
N ALA A 215 -1.48 -5.33 9.78
CA ALA A 215 -0.78 -6.56 10.13
C ALA A 215 -0.11 -7.22 8.91
N ARG A 216 -0.76 -7.21 7.74
CA ARG A 216 -0.14 -7.64 6.48
C ARG A 216 1.02 -6.73 6.06
N ALA A 217 0.88 -5.43 6.25
CA ALA A 217 1.95 -4.48 5.96
C ALA A 217 3.21 -4.77 6.79
N VAL A 218 3.08 -4.91 8.12
CA VAL A 218 4.23 -5.19 9.01
C VAL A 218 4.81 -6.58 8.79
N ALA A 219 4.00 -7.56 8.39
CA ALA A 219 4.49 -8.90 8.04
C ALA A 219 5.35 -8.89 6.77
N ALA A 220 4.98 -8.09 5.77
CA ALA A 220 5.71 -7.95 4.51
C ALA A 220 6.91 -6.98 4.60
N PHE A 221 6.87 -6.03 5.52
CA PHE A 221 7.93 -5.06 5.77
C PHE A 221 8.11 -4.83 7.29
N PRO A 222 8.87 -5.70 7.98
CA PRO A 222 8.98 -5.70 9.44
C PRO A 222 9.55 -4.42 10.06
N THR A 223 10.30 -3.63 9.31
CA THR A 223 10.86 -2.34 9.78
C THR A 223 10.01 -1.13 9.37
N PHE A 224 8.77 -1.34 8.88
CA PHE A 224 7.88 -0.26 8.49
C PHE A 224 7.25 0.42 9.71
N ALA A 225 7.94 1.38 10.30
CA ALA A 225 7.59 2.03 11.56
C ALA A 225 6.17 2.64 11.55
N GLU A 226 5.77 3.30 10.45
CA GLU A 226 4.45 3.90 10.31
C GLU A 226 3.33 2.86 10.32
N ALA A 227 3.58 1.69 9.74
CA ALA A 227 2.59 0.60 9.73
C ALA A 227 2.41 0.02 11.13
N HIS A 228 3.49 -0.17 11.90
CA HIS A 228 3.43 -0.58 13.30
C HIS A 228 2.70 0.45 14.16
N ALA A 229 3.01 1.74 14.03
CA ALA A 229 2.34 2.81 14.78
C ALA A 229 0.83 2.88 14.45
N SER A 230 0.47 2.71 13.16
CA SER A 230 -0.93 2.68 12.72
C SER A 230 -1.68 1.45 13.22
N LEU A 231 -1.02 0.28 13.28
CA LEU A 231 -1.56 -0.93 13.89
C LEU A 231 -1.83 -0.70 15.38
N GLY A 232 -0.87 -0.10 16.10
CA GLY A 232 -1.03 0.28 17.50
C GLY A 232 -2.24 1.20 17.73
N ALA A 233 -2.38 2.23 16.90
CA ALA A 233 -3.51 3.16 17.00
C ALA A 233 -4.87 2.47 16.76
N VAL A 234 -4.97 1.57 15.80
CA VAL A 234 -6.20 0.80 15.55
C VAL A 234 -6.47 -0.18 16.69
N ARG A 235 -5.45 -0.87 17.22
CA ARG A 235 -5.60 -1.77 18.37
C ARG A 235 -6.07 -1.01 19.63
N GLN A 236 -5.56 0.21 19.83
CA GLN A 236 -6.03 1.08 20.90
C GLN A 236 -7.51 1.45 20.72
N LEU A 237 -7.92 1.87 19.51
CA LEU A 237 -9.33 2.16 19.20
C LEU A 237 -10.26 0.95 19.38
N GLN A 238 -9.74 -0.27 19.25
CA GLN A 238 -10.45 -1.52 19.53
C GLN A 238 -10.50 -1.88 21.02
N GLY A 239 -9.83 -1.11 21.90
CA GLY A 239 -9.67 -1.42 23.33
C GLY A 239 -8.66 -2.55 23.62
N ALA A 240 -7.93 -3.03 22.62
CA ALA A 240 -6.90 -4.06 22.75
C ALA A 240 -5.55 -3.43 23.18
N LEU A 241 -5.51 -2.89 24.41
CA LEU A 241 -4.44 -2.01 24.87
C LEU A 241 -3.06 -2.68 24.96
N ASP A 242 -3.01 -3.98 25.27
CA ASP A 242 -1.74 -4.74 25.30
C ASP A 242 -1.18 -4.92 23.88
N ALA A 243 -2.06 -5.22 22.92
CA ALA A 243 -1.68 -5.33 21.52
C ALA A 243 -1.26 -3.95 20.94
N ALA A 244 -1.90 -2.87 21.38
CA ALA A 244 -1.51 -1.51 21.01
C ALA A 244 -0.11 -1.17 21.54
N GLU A 245 0.19 -1.49 22.80
CA GLU A 245 1.50 -1.24 23.41
C GLU A 245 2.60 -2.04 22.69
N ALA A 246 2.34 -3.30 22.39
CA ALA A 246 3.28 -4.14 21.63
C ALA A 246 3.59 -3.52 20.25
N ALA A 247 2.56 -3.10 19.51
CA ALA A 247 2.71 -2.50 18.18
C ALA A 247 3.45 -1.15 18.23
N TYR A 248 3.17 -0.29 19.23
CA TYR A 248 3.94 0.94 19.43
C TYR A 248 5.40 0.65 19.83
N GLY A 249 5.65 -0.40 20.61
CA GLY A 249 6.99 -0.87 20.92
C GLY A 249 7.75 -1.32 19.66
N ASP A 250 7.09 -2.03 18.75
CA ASP A 250 7.65 -2.41 17.44
C ASP A 250 7.96 -1.18 16.59
N ALA A 251 7.05 -0.20 16.55
CA ALA A 251 7.29 1.08 15.86
C ALA A 251 8.53 1.80 16.41
N ALA A 252 8.67 1.86 17.74
CA ALA A 252 9.82 2.48 18.38
C ALA A 252 11.15 1.73 18.11
N ARG A 253 11.11 0.40 18.01
CA ARG A 253 12.27 -0.40 17.61
C ARG A 253 12.66 -0.18 16.16
N ALA A 254 11.67 -0.05 15.28
CA ALA A 254 11.90 0.24 13.87
C ALA A 254 12.41 1.70 13.68
N ARG A 255 11.84 2.65 14.42
CA ARG A 255 12.24 4.06 14.37
C ARG A 255 11.82 4.80 15.64
N ALA A 256 12.79 5.07 16.51
CA ALA A 256 12.52 5.67 17.82
C ALA A 256 11.96 7.10 17.77
N ASP A 257 12.34 7.88 16.77
CA ASP A 257 11.92 9.26 16.55
C ASP A 257 10.81 9.41 15.49
N LEU A 258 10.00 8.36 15.30
CA LEU A 258 8.83 8.43 14.43
C LEU A 258 7.88 9.55 14.89
N PRO A 259 7.57 10.53 14.02
CA PRO A 259 6.67 11.63 14.38
C PRO A 259 5.32 11.15 14.91
N GLY A 260 4.91 11.68 16.06
CA GLY A 260 3.63 11.35 16.70
C GLY A 260 3.60 10.05 17.52
N LEU A 261 4.65 9.23 17.48
CA LEU A 261 4.68 7.97 18.23
C LEU A 261 4.64 8.22 19.75
N GLU A 262 5.45 9.16 20.25
CA GLU A 262 5.46 9.51 21.68
C GLU A 262 4.08 9.99 22.15
N HIS A 263 3.40 10.81 21.35
CA HIS A 263 2.04 11.26 21.64
C HIS A 263 1.07 10.08 21.76
N ASN A 264 1.10 9.14 20.82
CA ASN A 264 0.23 7.97 20.83
C ASN A 264 0.50 7.08 22.05
N VAL A 265 1.75 6.86 22.40
CA VAL A 265 2.14 6.11 23.61
C VAL A 265 1.64 6.82 24.88
N ALA A 266 1.73 8.14 24.94
CA ALA A 266 1.22 8.91 26.07
C ALA A 266 -0.31 8.80 26.20
N LEU A 267 -1.05 8.82 25.09
CA LEU A 267 -2.50 8.59 25.08
C LEU A 267 -2.85 7.19 25.59
N LEU A 268 -2.14 6.15 25.13
CA LEU A 268 -2.33 4.78 25.60
C LEU A 268 -2.12 4.64 27.11
N ARG A 269 -1.06 5.25 27.65
CA ARG A 269 -0.77 5.24 29.09
C ARG A 269 -1.90 5.90 29.91
N ARG A 270 -2.43 7.05 29.43
CA ARG A 270 -3.55 7.74 30.08
C ARG A 270 -4.83 6.90 30.07
N GLU A 271 -5.09 6.20 28.97
CA GLU A 271 -6.26 5.32 28.85
C GLU A 271 -6.16 4.14 29.83
N ARG A 272 -5.01 3.47 29.91
CA ARG A 272 -4.73 2.40 30.89
C ARG A 272 -4.93 2.89 32.34
N GLN A 273 -4.42 4.06 32.66
CA GLN A 273 -4.58 4.65 33.98
C GLN A 273 -6.05 4.92 34.33
N ARG A 274 -6.84 5.43 33.40
CA ARG A 274 -8.28 5.62 33.58
C ARG A 274 -9.00 4.32 33.91
N LEU A 275 -8.69 3.25 33.15
CA LEU A 275 -9.30 1.94 33.37
C LEU A 275 -8.87 1.28 34.67
N SER A 276 -7.66 1.52 35.15
CA SER A 276 -7.18 1.02 36.45
C SER A 276 -7.78 1.74 37.65
N ILE A 277 -8.23 3.00 37.49
CA ILE A 277 -8.84 3.83 38.56
C ILE A 277 -10.36 3.67 38.57
N ALA A 278 -10.99 3.20 37.47
CA ALA A 278 -12.44 2.97 37.43
C ALA A 278 -12.83 1.94 38.50
N PRO A 279 -13.62 2.26 39.53
CA PRO A 279 -13.98 1.30 40.57
C PRO A 279 -14.76 0.18 39.93
N SER A 280 -14.47 -1.06 40.37
CA SER A 280 -15.27 -2.25 40.08
C SER A 280 -16.68 -2.07 40.67
N LEU A 281 -17.58 -1.43 39.93
CA LEU A 281 -18.99 -1.29 40.29
C LEU A 281 -19.77 -2.60 40.10
N SER A 282 -19.15 -3.73 40.42
CA SER A 282 -19.81 -5.04 40.48
C SER A 282 -19.52 -5.71 41.82
N GLY A 283 -19.98 -5.09 42.90
CA GLY A 283 -19.85 -5.64 44.24
C GLY A 283 -21.10 -5.32 45.07
N GLY A 284 -22.06 -6.28 45.08
CA GLY A 284 -22.90 -6.47 46.27
C GLY A 284 -24.20 -5.70 46.39
N THR A 285 -25.24 -6.12 45.73
CA THR A 285 -26.58 -6.09 46.37
C THR A 285 -26.83 -7.44 47.04
N THR A 286 -26.32 -7.59 48.25
CA THR A 286 -26.79 -8.62 49.20
C THR A 286 -28.16 -8.16 49.67
N GLN A 287 -29.19 -8.73 49.08
CA GLN A 287 -30.57 -8.53 49.53
C GLN A 287 -30.77 -9.33 50.87
N GLU A 288 -30.65 -8.62 51.99
CA GLU A 288 -31.11 -9.16 53.27
C GLU A 288 -32.62 -9.43 53.19
N ARG A 289 -32.96 -10.69 53.10
CA ARG A 289 -34.33 -11.14 53.37
C ARG A 289 -34.62 -10.99 54.87
N ARG A 290 -35.28 -9.92 55.22
CA ARG A 290 -35.96 -9.78 56.52
C ARG A 290 -37.17 -10.73 56.56
N THR A 291 -37.02 -11.78 57.26
CA THR A 291 -38.14 -12.62 57.75
C THR A 291 -38.81 -11.86 58.87
N VAL A 292 -40.08 -11.49 58.66
CA VAL A 292 -40.99 -10.99 59.71
C VAL A 292 -41.89 -12.15 60.09
N ARG A 293 -41.92 -12.45 61.38
CA ARG A 293 -42.87 -13.35 62.02
C ARG A 293 -44.25 -12.75 62.08
#